data_f6ae535dd8ce953c1bb5d70f1b713743
#
_entry.id   f6ae535dd8ce953c1bb5d70f1b713743
#
_cell.length_a   1.000
_cell.length_b   1.000
_cell.length_c   1.000
_cell.angle_alpha   90.00
_cell.angle_beta   90.00
_cell.angle_gamma   90.00
#
_symmetry.space_group_name_H-M   'P 1'
#
loop_
_entity.id
_entity.type
_entity.pdbx_description
1 polymer ?
#
loop_
_entity_poly.entity_id
_entity_poly.type
_entity_poly.pdbx_seq_one_letter_code
_entity_poly.pdbx_strand_id
1 'polypeptide(L)'
;MKRLLNTALLAMVLLAGLSCKKAAPEVPAAPVAAEPRIETGDLLFFGIPMNYGEEGMSGAIAAATADGDSVNFIHTAILEVDDLGQVWVIDATIAHGVDRHPLDTLFENFVLHRGGPPTIEVMRLKDNSQAKAFVEVSKGFLGEAYDNYFLEGNGLHYCTELVYDSYVRADGTRCFDRIPMNFKNQKGEMPAYWTNIFALLGQPIPQGQPGTNPQQMHASPNLVHVTYLTNPYQH
;
A
#
# COMPACT_ATOMS: atom_id res chain seq x y z
N MET A 1 -94.35 34.63 8.02
CA MET A 1 -94.91 33.73 9.06
C MET A 1 -93.72 33.03 9.72
N LYS A 2 -93.65 33.33 10.97
CA LYS A 2 -92.96 32.78 12.11
C LYS A 2 -92.54 31.28 12.02
N ARG A 3 -91.26 30.94 12.38
CA ARG A 3 -91.06 30.07 13.52
C ARG A 3 -89.59 30.07 13.91
N LEU A 4 -89.33 30.42 15.14
CA LEU A 4 -88.13 30.21 15.97
C LEU A 4 -87.89 28.74 16.19
N LEU A 5 -86.63 28.31 16.25
CA LEU A 5 -86.25 27.20 17.09
C LEU A 5 -84.77 27.32 17.55
N ASN A 6 -84.71 27.36 18.82
CA ASN A 6 -83.69 27.23 19.82
C ASN A 6 -82.35 26.56 19.45
N THR A 7 -81.34 27.27 19.81
CA THR A 7 -79.96 26.83 20.01
C THR A 7 -79.82 26.07 21.34
N ALA A 8 -79.32 24.88 21.28
CA ALA A 8 -78.74 24.20 22.47
C ALA A 8 -77.21 24.18 22.30
N LEU A 9 -76.56 24.89 23.17
CA LEU A 9 -75.09 25.00 23.28
C LEU A 9 -74.61 23.80 24.11
N LEU A 10 -73.92 22.88 23.47
CA LEU A 10 -73.24 21.77 24.16
C LEU A 10 -71.73 22.11 24.30
N ALA A 11 -71.38 22.49 25.52
CA ALA A 11 -69.95 22.73 25.84
C ALA A 11 -69.24 21.42 26.02
N MET A 12 -68.35 21.12 25.07
CA MET A 12 -67.41 19.98 25.13
C MET A 12 -66.11 20.43 25.79
N VAL A 13 -65.89 20.01 27.02
CA VAL A 13 -64.65 20.23 27.76
C VAL A 13 -63.59 19.24 27.21
N LEU A 14 -62.68 19.76 26.46
CA LEU A 14 -61.51 19.02 26.03
C LEU A 14 -60.44 19.00 27.12
N LEU A 15 -60.33 17.88 27.83
CA LEU A 15 -59.20 17.59 28.73
C LEU A 15 -57.98 17.30 27.87
N ALA A 16 -57.09 18.27 27.69
CA ALA A 16 -55.80 18.09 27.13
C ALA A 16 -54.90 17.37 28.16
N GLY A 17 -54.77 16.06 28.02
CA GLY A 17 -53.77 15.27 28.73
C GLY A 17 -52.36 15.63 28.27
N LEU A 18 -51.62 16.39 29.07
CA LEU A 18 -50.18 16.57 28.88
C LEU A 18 -49.47 15.24 29.19
N SER A 19 -49.23 14.46 28.17
CA SER A 19 -48.32 13.32 28.25
C SER A 19 -46.88 13.83 28.19
N CYS A 20 -46.23 13.98 29.34
CA CYS A 20 -44.78 14.17 29.42
C CYS A 20 -44.08 12.89 28.93
N LYS A 21 -43.75 12.81 27.64
CA LYS A 21 -42.77 11.83 27.15
C LYS A 21 -41.41 12.24 27.71
N LYS A 22 -40.94 11.51 28.73
CA LYS A 22 -39.51 11.55 29.11
C LYS A 22 -38.69 11.22 27.86
N ALA A 23 -37.89 12.20 27.38
CA ALA A 23 -36.89 11.95 26.36
C ALA A 23 -35.93 10.88 26.90
N ALA A 24 -35.75 9.80 26.15
CA ALA A 24 -34.70 8.81 26.42
C ALA A 24 -33.34 9.54 26.41
N PRO A 25 -32.42 9.17 27.30
CA PRO A 25 -31.07 9.76 27.24
C PRO A 25 -30.47 9.49 25.88
N GLU A 26 -30.07 10.54 25.16
CA GLU A 26 -29.30 10.47 23.95
C GLU A 26 -27.98 9.79 24.30
N VAL A 27 -27.79 8.57 23.82
CA VAL A 27 -26.50 7.88 23.89
C VAL A 27 -25.56 8.65 22.95
N PRO A 28 -24.44 9.19 23.45
CA PRO A 28 -23.49 9.87 22.58
C PRO A 28 -23.06 8.89 21.46
N ALA A 29 -23.22 9.29 20.21
CA ALA A 29 -22.74 8.52 19.09
C ALA A 29 -21.24 8.27 19.32
N ALA A 30 -20.82 7.00 19.24
CA ALA A 30 -19.41 6.67 19.29
C ALA A 30 -18.68 7.48 18.19
N PRO A 31 -17.48 8.01 18.47
CA PRO A 31 -16.73 8.74 17.46
C PRO A 31 -16.57 7.84 16.23
N VAL A 32 -17.05 8.31 15.09
CA VAL A 32 -16.81 7.65 13.80
C VAL A 32 -15.31 7.62 13.64
N ALA A 33 -14.71 6.42 13.59
CA ALA A 33 -13.29 6.30 13.32
C ALA A 33 -12.99 7.04 12.01
N ALA A 34 -12.03 7.96 12.04
CA ALA A 34 -11.62 8.65 10.83
C ALA A 34 -11.14 7.61 9.82
N GLU A 35 -11.55 7.75 8.56
CA GLU A 35 -11.02 6.93 7.46
C GLU A 35 -9.49 6.93 7.51
N PRO A 36 -8.83 5.77 7.39
CA PRO A 36 -7.39 5.70 7.44
C PRO A 36 -6.80 6.55 6.30
N ARG A 37 -5.96 7.50 6.66
CA ARG A 37 -5.31 8.41 5.70
C ARG A 37 -3.88 7.97 5.45
N ILE A 38 -3.46 8.09 4.18
CA ILE A 38 -2.05 7.97 3.81
C ILE A 38 -1.26 9.08 4.49
N GLU A 39 -0.12 8.73 5.05
CA GLU A 39 0.82 9.66 5.68
C GLU A 39 2.22 9.51 5.08
N THR A 40 3.03 10.56 5.22
CA THR A 40 4.44 10.52 4.83
C THR A 40 5.18 9.40 5.56
N GLY A 41 5.90 8.55 4.80
CA GLY A 41 6.60 7.37 5.29
C GLY A 41 5.75 6.11 5.36
N ASP A 42 4.54 6.12 4.82
CA ASP A 42 3.81 4.89 4.52
C ASP A 42 4.49 4.15 3.36
N LEU A 43 4.33 2.84 3.33
CA LEU A 43 4.81 2.00 2.24
C LEU A 43 3.63 1.49 1.43
N LEU A 44 3.73 1.59 0.12
CA LEU A 44 2.81 0.97 -0.81
C LEU A 44 3.39 -0.36 -1.26
N PHE A 45 2.58 -1.42 -1.21
CA PHE A 45 2.91 -2.72 -1.77
C PHE A 45 1.97 -3.03 -2.94
N PHE A 46 2.56 -3.41 -4.07
CA PHE A 46 1.83 -3.77 -5.27
C PHE A 46 1.91 -5.27 -5.49
N GLY A 47 0.75 -5.92 -5.45
CA GLY A 47 0.59 -7.35 -5.56
C GLY A 47 -0.12 -7.77 -6.83
N ILE A 48 0.29 -8.91 -7.38
CA ILE A 48 -0.35 -9.56 -8.52
C ILE A 48 -1.08 -10.83 -8.09
N PRO A 49 -2.18 -11.22 -8.78
CA PRO A 49 -2.90 -12.44 -8.49
C PRO A 49 -2.03 -13.69 -8.72
N MET A 50 -2.32 -14.77 -7.98
CA MET A 50 -1.62 -16.06 -8.10
C MET A 50 -1.63 -16.66 -9.52
N ASN A 51 -2.65 -16.36 -10.32
CA ASN A 51 -2.80 -16.83 -11.70
C ASN A 51 -2.18 -15.90 -12.75
N TYR A 52 -1.36 -14.92 -12.33
CA TYR A 52 -0.70 -13.97 -13.24
C TYR A 52 0.27 -14.65 -14.22
N GLY A 53 0.94 -15.72 -13.79
CA GLY A 53 1.95 -16.45 -14.56
C GLY A 53 3.38 -16.00 -14.27
N GLU A 54 4.37 -16.78 -14.75
CA GLU A 54 5.80 -16.56 -14.46
C GLU A 54 6.53 -15.71 -15.52
N GLU A 55 5.79 -15.14 -16.47
CA GLU A 55 6.41 -14.35 -17.55
C GLU A 55 6.78 -12.94 -17.12
N GLY A 56 7.94 -12.46 -17.60
CA GLY A 56 8.47 -11.15 -17.27
C GLY A 56 8.99 -11.04 -15.84
N MET A 57 9.46 -9.85 -15.46
CA MET A 57 10.04 -9.61 -14.14
C MET A 57 9.03 -9.86 -13.02
N SER A 58 7.81 -9.32 -13.15
CA SER A 58 6.77 -9.45 -12.12
C SER A 58 6.42 -10.90 -11.84
N GLY A 59 6.24 -11.71 -12.90
CA GLY A 59 5.98 -13.14 -12.76
C GLY A 59 7.17 -13.91 -12.18
N ALA A 60 8.39 -13.56 -12.56
CA ALA A 60 9.60 -14.18 -12.05
C ALA A 60 9.84 -13.84 -10.55
N ILE A 61 9.57 -12.60 -10.12
CA ILE A 61 9.60 -12.22 -8.72
C ILE A 61 8.55 -13.02 -7.94
N ALA A 62 7.29 -13.01 -8.41
CA ALA A 62 6.21 -13.73 -7.76
C ALA A 62 6.52 -15.24 -7.62
N ALA A 63 7.02 -15.87 -8.68
CA ALA A 63 7.38 -17.29 -8.64
C ALA A 63 8.47 -17.61 -7.62
N ALA A 64 9.42 -16.69 -7.42
CA ALA A 64 10.53 -16.86 -6.49
C ALA A 64 10.19 -16.55 -5.04
N THR A 65 9.24 -15.64 -4.79
CA THR A 65 8.93 -15.10 -3.45
C THR A 65 7.59 -15.54 -2.89
N ALA A 66 6.76 -16.29 -3.67
CA ALA A 66 5.46 -16.79 -3.22
C ALA A 66 5.60 -17.61 -1.92
N ASP A 67 4.75 -17.29 -0.96
CA ASP A 67 4.69 -17.92 0.36
C ASP A 67 3.41 -18.76 0.59
N GLY A 68 2.56 -18.84 -0.44
CA GLY A 68 1.29 -19.57 -0.41
C GLY A 68 0.06 -18.69 -0.12
N ASP A 69 0.26 -17.39 0.09
CA ASP A 69 -0.82 -16.43 0.19
C ASP A 69 -1.55 -16.21 -1.15
N SER A 70 -2.71 -15.58 -1.11
CA SER A 70 -3.53 -15.34 -2.30
C SER A 70 -2.99 -14.25 -3.23
N VAL A 71 -2.01 -13.47 -2.79
CA VAL A 71 -1.41 -12.34 -3.48
C VAL A 71 0.11 -12.46 -3.44
N ASN A 72 0.76 -12.22 -4.57
CA ASN A 72 2.21 -12.10 -4.62
C ASN A 72 2.61 -10.63 -4.73
N PHE A 73 3.19 -10.07 -3.68
CA PHE A 73 3.74 -8.71 -3.72
C PHE A 73 5.05 -8.71 -4.52
N ILE A 74 5.11 -7.85 -5.53
CA ILE A 74 6.21 -7.78 -6.50
C ILE A 74 6.92 -6.44 -6.53
N HIS A 75 6.33 -5.41 -5.92
CA HIS A 75 6.88 -4.07 -5.88
C HIS A 75 6.52 -3.38 -4.57
N THR A 76 7.38 -2.45 -4.15
CA THR A 76 7.10 -1.55 -3.03
C THR A 76 7.57 -0.14 -3.37
N ALA A 77 6.92 0.84 -2.75
CA ALA A 77 7.22 2.25 -2.91
C ALA A 77 7.05 2.99 -1.57
N ILE A 78 7.73 4.11 -1.42
CA ILE A 78 7.64 5.01 -0.28
C ILE A 78 6.62 6.11 -0.63
N LEU A 79 5.69 6.40 0.28
CA LEU A 79 4.71 7.47 0.09
C LEU A 79 5.11 8.73 0.85
N GLU A 80 4.99 9.85 0.18
CA GLU A 80 5.16 11.18 0.75
C GLU A 80 3.88 11.98 0.54
N VAL A 81 3.42 12.67 1.58
CA VAL A 81 2.31 13.62 1.49
C VAL A 81 2.90 15.01 1.66
N ASP A 82 2.73 15.86 0.64
CA ASP A 82 3.23 17.23 0.68
C ASP A 82 2.32 18.18 1.48
N ASP A 83 2.74 19.43 1.63
CA ASP A 83 2.00 20.45 2.38
C ASP A 83 0.63 20.80 1.76
N LEU A 84 0.40 20.45 0.50
CA LEU A 84 -0.87 20.63 -0.19
C LEU A 84 -1.78 19.39 -0.07
N GLY A 85 -1.28 18.32 0.56
CA GLY A 85 -1.99 17.06 0.73
C GLY A 85 -1.91 16.15 -0.51
N GLN A 86 -1.05 16.46 -1.48
CA GLN A 86 -0.80 15.59 -2.62
C GLN A 86 0.08 14.41 -2.22
N VAL A 87 -0.28 13.20 -2.68
CA VAL A 87 0.49 11.98 -2.47
C VAL A 87 1.49 11.80 -3.60
N TRP A 88 2.74 11.69 -3.21
CA TRP A 88 3.88 11.38 -4.08
C TRP A 88 4.40 9.98 -3.78
N VAL A 89 4.93 9.34 -4.79
CA VAL A 89 5.57 8.03 -4.73
C VAL A 89 7.06 8.21 -4.96
N ILE A 90 7.88 7.59 -4.14
CA ILE A 90 9.32 7.46 -4.36
C ILE A 90 9.60 5.96 -4.48
N ASP A 91 10.01 5.52 -5.65
CA ASP A 91 10.30 4.12 -5.92
C ASP A 91 11.46 3.94 -6.88
N ALA A 92 11.89 2.69 -7.04
CA ALA A 92 12.90 2.31 -8.02
C ALA A 92 12.29 1.33 -9.03
N THR A 93 12.32 1.70 -10.30
CA THR A 93 11.83 0.87 -11.42
C THR A 93 12.84 0.80 -12.55
N ILE A 94 12.74 -0.24 -13.39
CA ILE A 94 13.59 -0.36 -14.58
C ILE A 94 13.40 0.82 -15.54
N ALA A 95 12.19 1.39 -15.58
CA ALA A 95 11.84 2.43 -16.54
C ALA A 95 12.56 3.76 -16.27
N HIS A 96 12.77 4.12 -15.00
CA HIS A 96 13.29 5.45 -14.64
C HIS A 96 14.30 5.44 -13.47
N GLY A 97 14.67 4.28 -12.94
CA GLY A 97 15.53 4.21 -11.75
C GLY A 97 14.79 4.66 -10.50
N VAL A 98 15.49 5.36 -9.60
CA VAL A 98 14.90 5.98 -8.42
C VAL A 98 14.29 7.32 -8.80
N ASP A 99 12.97 7.43 -8.70
CA ASP A 99 12.24 8.64 -9.08
C ASP A 99 11.18 9.03 -8.06
N ARG A 100 10.75 10.28 -8.12
CA ARG A 100 9.66 10.84 -7.34
C ARG A 100 8.57 11.36 -8.27
N HIS A 101 7.42 10.73 -8.26
CA HIS A 101 6.31 11.04 -9.15
C HIS A 101 4.94 11.01 -8.44
N PRO A 102 3.88 11.59 -9.00
CA PRO A 102 2.53 11.48 -8.44
C PRO A 102 2.06 10.03 -8.35
N LEU A 103 1.18 9.73 -7.38
CA LEU A 103 0.58 8.39 -7.21
C LEU A 103 -0.15 7.92 -8.49
N ASP A 104 -0.74 8.84 -9.24
CA ASP A 104 -1.40 8.55 -10.51
C ASP A 104 -0.45 7.92 -11.55
N THR A 105 0.80 8.38 -11.61
CA THR A 105 1.83 7.81 -12.49
C THR A 105 2.11 6.35 -12.14
N LEU A 106 2.15 6.00 -10.85
CA LEU A 106 2.30 4.61 -10.45
C LEU A 106 1.10 3.78 -10.93
N PHE A 107 -0.11 4.27 -10.78
CA PHE A 107 -1.30 3.57 -11.24
C PHE A 107 -1.32 3.33 -12.75
N GLU A 108 -0.91 4.31 -13.55
CA GLU A 108 -0.77 4.17 -15.01
C GLU A 108 0.27 3.12 -15.40
N ASN A 109 1.41 3.07 -14.68
CA ASN A 109 2.50 2.14 -14.94
C ASN A 109 2.18 0.69 -14.54
N PHE A 110 1.29 0.49 -13.56
CA PHE A 110 0.96 -0.82 -13.00
C PHE A 110 -0.46 -1.28 -13.34
N VAL A 111 -0.86 -1.14 -14.61
CA VAL A 111 -2.10 -1.75 -15.14
C VAL A 111 -1.82 -3.21 -15.49
N LEU A 112 -2.55 -4.14 -14.88
CA LEU A 112 -2.44 -5.55 -15.20
C LEU A 112 -3.34 -5.91 -16.39
N HIS A 113 -2.77 -6.58 -17.38
CA HIS A 113 -3.48 -7.01 -18.58
C HIS A 113 -3.94 -8.48 -18.52
N ARG A 114 -3.72 -9.14 -17.38
CA ARG A 114 -4.09 -10.55 -17.14
C ARG A 114 -4.23 -10.84 -15.64
N GLY A 115 -4.90 -11.92 -15.31
CA GLY A 115 -5.00 -12.44 -13.93
C GLY A 115 -6.00 -11.72 -13.04
N GLY A 116 -6.58 -10.61 -13.48
CA GLY A 116 -7.49 -9.77 -12.68
C GLY A 116 -6.83 -8.51 -12.13
N PRO A 117 -7.53 -7.74 -11.28
CA PRO A 117 -7.01 -6.49 -10.74
C PRO A 117 -5.82 -6.74 -9.78
N PRO A 118 -4.88 -5.77 -9.68
CA PRO A 118 -3.83 -5.82 -8.68
C PRO A 118 -4.39 -5.63 -7.28
N THR A 119 -3.65 -6.11 -6.29
CA THR A 119 -3.82 -5.68 -4.90
C THR A 119 -2.83 -4.56 -4.64
N ILE A 120 -3.33 -3.41 -4.19
CA ILE A 120 -2.48 -2.27 -3.84
C ILE A 120 -2.76 -1.96 -2.37
N GLU A 121 -1.80 -2.26 -1.52
CA GLU A 121 -1.92 -2.14 -0.08
C GLU A 121 -0.97 -1.10 0.47
N VAL A 122 -1.49 -0.22 1.33
CA VAL A 122 -0.69 0.75 2.07
C VAL A 122 -0.48 0.22 3.48
N MET A 123 0.78 0.17 3.87
CA MET A 123 1.23 -0.28 5.18
C MET A 123 2.01 0.84 5.87
N ARG A 124 2.03 0.86 7.19
CA ARG A 124 2.74 1.85 8.00
C ARG A 124 3.61 1.15 9.04
N LEU A 125 4.78 1.70 9.34
CA LEU A 125 5.55 1.26 10.50
C LEU A 125 4.75 1.48 11.79
N LYS A 126 4.74 0.50 12.68
CA LYS A 126 4.17 0.63 14.04
C LYS A 126 4.77 1.81 14.81
N ASP A 127 6.08 2.03 14.66
CA ASP A 127 6.77 3.23 15.13
C ASP A 127 7.14 4.09 13.92
N ASN A 128 6.26 5.03 13.59
CA ASN A 128 6.38 5.96 12.46
C ASN A 128 6.99 7.31 12.85
N SER A 129 7.61 7.42 14.02
CA SER A 129 8.11 8.68 14.57
C SER A 129 9.20 9.34 13.73
N GLN A 130 9.92 8.56 12.91
CA GLN A 130 11.01 9.04 12.07
C GLN A 130 10.66 9.03 10.56
N ALA A 131 9.37 8.91 10.21
CA ALA A 131 8.90 8.79 8.82
C ALA A 131 9.44 9.86 7.87
N LYS A 132 9.41 11.13 8.30
CA LYS A 132 9.93 12.25 7.48
C LYS A 132 11.44 12.10 7.22
N ALA A 133 12.20 11.64 8.19
CA ALA A 133 13.64 11.42 8.02
C ALA A 133 13.90 10.29 7.01
N PHE A 134 13.13 9.21 7.04
CA PHE A 134 13.23 8.12 6.07
C PHE A 134 12.95 8.59 4.64
N VAL A 135 11.91 9.41 4.46
CA VAL A 135 11.58 10.00 3.15
C VAL A 135 12.69 10.94 2.67
N GLU A 136 13.26 11.75 3.55
CA GLU A 136 14.39 12.63 3.17
C GLU A 136 15.63 11.82 2.77
N VAL A 137 15.91 10.70 3.42
CA VAL A 137 16.98 9.78 3.00
C VAL A 137 16.71 9.21 1.62
N SER A 138 15.49 8.73 1.35
CA SER A 138 15.12 8.18 0.03
C SER A 138 15.24 9.20 -1.10
N LYS A 139 14.98 10.49 -0.83
CA LYS A 139 15.18 11.56 -1.80
C LYS A 139 16.68 11.78 -2.14
N GLY A 140 17.58 11.37 -1.26
CA GLY A 140 19.01 11.40 -1.54
C GLY A 140 19.46 10.46 -2.67
N PHE A 141 18.64 9.46 -3.01
CA PHE A 141 18.90 8.47 -4.06
C PHE A 141 18.24 8.83 -5.40
N LEU A 142 17.49 9.94 -5.48
CA LEU A 142 16.79 10.33 -6.72
C LEU A 142 17.75 10.48 -7.89
N GLY A 143 17.39 9.87 -9.02
CA GLY A 143 18.18 9.87 -10.25
C GLY A 143 19.16 8.71 -10.36
N GLU A 144 19.32 7.87 -9.35
CA GLU A 144 20.09 6.63 -9.48
C GLU A 144 19.38 5.64 -10.41
N ALA A 145 20.17 4.85 -11.15
CA ALA A 145 19.62 3.82 -12.02
C ALA A 145 19.08 2.64 -11.20
N TYR A 146 18.15 1.88 -11.81
CA TYR A 146 17.64 0.66 -11.20
C TYR A 146 18.73 -0.41 -11.09
N ASP A 147 18.82 -1.05 -9.92
CA ASP A 147 19.75 -2.18 -9.73
C ASP A 147 19.22 -3.47 -10.35
N ASN A 148 19.67 -3.74 -11.58
CA ASN A 148 19.40 -5.01 -12.25
C ASN A 148 20.28 -6.16 -11.77
N TYR A 149 21.28 -5.89 -10.93
CA TYR A 149 22.19 -6.90 -10.40
C TYR A 149 21.70 -7.49 -9.08
N PHE A 150 20.82 -6.80 -8.39
CA PHE A 150 20.33 -7.16 -7.05
C PHE A 150 21.48 -7.40 -6.07
N LEU A 151 22.48 -6.50 -6.08
CA LEU A 151 23.70 -6.57 -5.26
C LEU A 151 23.82 -5.32 -4.40
N GLU A 152 24.07 -5.53 -3.11
CA GLU A 152 24.22 -4.45 -2.16
C GLU A 152 25.43 -3.55 -2.43
N GLY A 153 25.26 -2.26 -2.13
CA GLY A 153 26.36 -1.30 -2.05
C GLY A 153 27.03 -0.98 -3.39
N ASN A 154 26.35 -1.22 -4.51
CA ASN A 154 26.82 -0.91 -5.85
C ASN A 154 26.46 0.51 -6.32
N GLY A 155 25.79 1.32 -5.47
CA GLY A 155 25.32 2.69 -5.79
C GLY A 155 24.07 2.72 -6.65
N LEU A 156 23.33 1.62 -6.70
CA LEU A 156 22.05 1.46 -7.41
C LEU A 156 21.02 0.92 -6.43
N HIS A 157 19.74 1.03 -6.75
CA HIS A 157 18.70 0.49 -5.91
C HIS A 157 17.62 -0.24 -6.72
N TYR A 158 17.20 -1.42 -6.26
CA TYR A 158 15.89 -1.99 -6.61
C TYR A 158 14.86 -1.59 -5.56
N CYS A 159 13.58 -1.84 -5.81
CA CYS A 159 12.48 -1.24 -5.04
C CYS A 159 12.56 -1.46 -3.52
N THR A 160 12.81 -2.69 -3.06
CA THR A 160 12.91 -2.98 -1.63
C THR A 160 14.26 -2.61 -1.01
N GLU A 161 15.32 -2.55 -1.78
CA GLU A 161 16.61 -2.05 -1.33
C GLU A 161 16.55 -0.55 -1.03
N LEU A 162 15.87 0.23 -1.90
CA LEU A 162 15.59 1.64 -1.64
C LEU A 162 14.89 1.84 -0.29
N VAL A 163 13.88 1.03 0.01
CA VAL A 163 13.20 1.08 1.32
C VAL A 163 14.16 0.67 2.43
N TYR A 164 14.90 -0.41 2.25
CA TYR A 164 15.82 -0.93 3.26
C TYR A 164 16.90 0.07 3.64
N ASP A 165 17.46 0.77 2.68
CA ASP A 165 18.52 1.76 2.90
C ASP A 165 17.99 3.12 3.36
N SER A 166 16.73 3.44 3.06
CA SER A 166 16.07 4.66 3.55
C SER A 166 15.54 4.52 4.98
N TYR A 167 15.08 3.33 5.39
CA TYR A 167 14.41 3.13 6.67
C TYR A 167 15.39 2.71 7.77
N VAL A 168 16.32 3.61 8.05
CA VAL A 168 17.34 3.46 9.11
C VAL A 168 17.07 4.51 10.19
N ARG A 169 16.88 4.04 11.43
CA ARG A 169 16.64 4.90 12.59
C ARG A 169 17.87 5.74 12.93
N ALA A 170 17.67 6.81 13.66
CA ALA A 170 18.76 7.69 14.10
C ALA A 170 19.85 6.99 14.93
N ASP A 171 19.54 5.87 15.58
CA ASP A 171 20.48 5.02 16.30
C ASP A 171 21.22 4.00 15.42
N GLY A 172 20.97 4.01 14.11
CA GLY A 172 21.53 3.08 13.14
C GLY A 172 20.75 1.76 12.98
N THR A 173 19.68 1.55 13.72
CA THR A 173 18.86 0.34 13.62
C THR A 173 18.03 0.37 12.34
N ARG A 174 18.05 -0.70 11.56
CA ARG A 174 17.21 -0.84 10.36
C ARG A 174 15.80 -1.31 10.73
N CYS A 175 14.80 -0.82 9.99
CA CYS A 175 13.41 -1.18 10.20
C CYS A 175 13.04 -2.54 9.60
N PHE A 176 13.86 -3.04 8.67
CA PHE A 176 13.65 -4.30 7.96
C PHE A 176 14.90 -5.17 7.99
N ASP A 177 14.71 -6.48 7.82
CA ASP A 177 15.80 -7.45 7.79
C ASP A 177 16.14 -7.84 6.35
N ARG A 178 17.39 -8.24 6.14
CA ARG A 178 17.82 -8.93 4.92
C ARG A 178 17.64 -10.43 5.06
N ILE A 179 17.39 -11.06 3.92
CA ILE A 179 17.30 -12.51 3.81
C ILE A 179 18.21 -12.99 2.67
N PRO A 180 18.59 -14.27 2.66
CA PRO A 180 19.19 -14.86 1.46
C PRO A 180 18.20 -14.78 0.29
N MET A 181 18.55 -14.05 -0.79
CA MET A 181 17.68 -13.88 -1.93
C MET A 181 17.44 -15.21 -2.66
N ASN A 182 16.20 -15.43 -3.08
CA ASN A 182 15.81 -16.56 -3.88
C ASN A 182 15.33 -16.12 -5.28
N PHE A 183 15.83 -16.75 -6.31
CA PHE A 183 15.44 -16.53 -7.71
C PHE A 183 14.75 -17.76 -8.32
N LYS A 184 14.64 -18.87 -7.57
CA LYS A 184 14.01 -20.10 -8.02
C LYS A 184 12.54 -20.13 -7.67
N ASN A 185 11.73 -20.73 -8.54
CA ASN A 185 10.32 -20.97 -8.26
C ASN A 185 10.12 -22.03 -7.17
N GLN A 186 8.86 -22.29 -6.80
CA GLN A 186 8.49 -23.25 -5.75
C GLN A 186 8.90 -24.71 -6.07
N LYS A 187 9.25 -25.03 -7.33
CA LYS A 187 9.77 -26.34 -7.74
C LYS A 187 11.29 -26.41 -7.68
N GLY A 188 11.97 -25.32 -7.30
CA GLY A 188 13.41 -25.22 -7.29
C GLY A 188 14.03 -24.96 -8.69
N GLU A 189 13.22 -24.64 -9.68
CA GLU A 189 13.63 -24.33 -11.04
C GLU A 189 13.92 -22.82 -11.18
N MET A 190 14.88 -22.48 -12.04
CA MET A 190 15.20 -21.08 -12.33
C MET A 190 14.30 -20.56 -13.46
N PRO A 191 13.41 -19.54 -13.21
CA PRO A 191 12.63 -18.92 -14.26
C PRO A 191 13.50 -18.41 -15.41
N ALA A 192 13.05 -18.60 -16.64
CA ALA A 192 13.79 -18.20 -17.84
C ALA A 192 14.12 -16.69 -17.88
N TYR A 193 13.27 -15.87 -17.26
CA TYR A 193 13.53 -14.44 -17.13
C TYR A 193 14.88 -14.16 -16.47
N TRP A 194 15.16 -14.77 -15.31
CA TRP A 194 16.41 -14.57 -14.58
C TRP A 194 17.62 -15.09 -15.36
N THR A 195 17.51 -16.27 -15.96
CA THR A 195 18.59 -16.83 -16.79
C THR A 195 18.94 -15.90 -17.93
N ASN A 196 17.92 -15.33 -18.60
CA ASN A 196 18.13 -14.48 -19.77
C ASN A 196 18.72 -13.11 -19.37
N ILE A 197 18.18 -12.46 -18.37
CA ILE A 197 18.65 -11.12 -17.97
C ILE A 197 20.08 -11.17 -17.43
N PHE A 198 20.40 -12.13 -16.57
CA PHE A 198 21.75 -12.25 -16.03
C PHE A 198 22.79 -12.70 -17.09
N ALA A 199 22.37 -13.47 -18.10
CA ALA A 199 23.23 -13.76 -19.27
C ALA A 199 23.54 -12.48 -20.09
N LEU A 200 22.55 -11.59 -20.28
CA LEU A 200 22.74 -10.29 -20.93
C LEU A 200 23.65 -9.37 -20.12
N LEU A 201 23.51 -9.37 -18.79
CA LEU A 201 24.36 -8.60 -17.89
C LEU A 201 25.78 -9.15 -17.76
N GLY A 202 26.04 -10.36 -18.22
CA GLY A 202 27.34 -11.04 -18.08
C GLY A 202 27.72 -11.32 -16.63
N GLN A 203 26.74 -11.52 -15.76
CA GLN A 203 26.90 -11.71 -14.33
C GLN A 203 26.20 -13.00 -13.85
N PRO A 204 26.70 -13.66 -12.79
CA PRO A 204 25.98 -14.77 -12.17
C PRO A 204 24.71 -14.26 -11.47
N ILE A 205 23.66 -15.10 -11.43
CA ILE A 205 22.47 -14.82 -10.62
C ILE A 205 22.88 -14.82 -9.14
N PRO A 206 22.55 -13.78 -8.35
CA PRO A 206 23.00 -13.66 -6.95
C PRO A 206 22.14 -14.51 -5.99
N GLN A 207 21.93 -15.76 -6.34
CA GLN A 207 21.17 -16.73 -5.53
C GLN A 207 21.82 -16.90 -4.15
N GLY A 208 21.06 -16.64 -3.08
CA GLY A 208 21.52 -16.78 -1.71
C GLY A 208 22.34 -15.60 -1.18
N GLN A 209 22.60 -14.57 -1.98
CA GLN A 209 23.21 -13.34 -1.49
C GLN A 209 22.22 -12.60 -0.56
N PRO A 210 22.70 -11.84 0.44
CA PRO A 210 21.83 -11.01 1.26
C PRO A 210 21.05 -10.00 0.42
N GLY A 211 19.78 -9.80 0.74
CA GLY A 211 18.95 -8.83 0.04
C GLY A 211 17.54 -8.78 0.63
N THR A 212 16.63 -8.14 -0.06
CA THR A 212 15.23 -7.97 0.34
C THR A 212 14.29 -8.32 -0.81
N ASN A 213 13.03 -8.61 -0.50
CA ASN A 213 11.98 -8.74 -1.51
C ASN A 213 10.64 -8.20 -0.99
N PRO A 214 9.69 -7.83 -1.87
CA PRO A 214 8.43 -7.22 -1.47
C PRO A 214 7.57 -8.11 -0.59
N GLN A 215 7.49 -9.41 -0.86
CA GLN A 215 6.67 -10.36 -0.09
C GLN A 215 7.13 -10.45 1.36
N GLN A 216 8.43 -10.64 1.59
CA GLN A 216 8.98 -10.72 2.95
C GLN A 216 8.92 -9.38 3.67
N MET A 217 9.13 -8.27 2.96
CA MET A 217 9.03 -6.93 3.56
C MET A 217 7.59 -6.62 3.99
N HIS A 218 6.60 -6.97 3.17
CA HIS A 218 5.17 -6.86 3.50
C HIS A 218 4.81 -7.67 4.76
N ALA A 219 5.34 -8.88 4.90
CA ALA A 219 5.12 -9.76 6.05
C ALA A 219 5.85 -9.29 7.34
N SER A 220 6.56 -8.16 7.30
CA SER A 220 7.31 -7.67 8.46
C SER A 220 6.39 -7.40 9.66
N PRO A 221 6.73 -7.92 10.86
CA PRO A 221 5.98 -7.65 12.09
C PRO A 221 6.01 -6.17 12.51
N ASN A 222 6.89 -5.37 11.89
CA ASN A 222 7.01 -3.93 12.16
C ASN A 222 5.96 -3.11 11.42
N LEU A 223 5.22 -3.69 10.48
CA LEU A 223 4.18 -3.04 9.70
C LEU A 223 2.78 -3.29 10.27
N VAL A 224 1.88 -2.35 9.99
CA VAL A 224 0.43 -2.48 10.17
C VAL A 224 -0.27 -2.02 8.90
N HIS A 225 -1.38 -2.67 8.58
CA HIS A 225 -2.27 -2.28 7.49
C HIS A 225 -2.85 -0.87 7.72
N VAL A 226 -2.89 -0.07 6.67
CA VAL A 226 -3.54 1.25 6.65
C VAL A 226 -4.80 1.19 5.80
N THR A 227 -4.67 0.89 4.50
CA THR A 227 -5.80 0.84 3.57
C THR A 227 -5.41 0.09 2.29
N TYR A 228 -6.43 -0.29 1.51
CA TYR A 228 -6.25 -0.71 0.13
C TYR A 228 -6.58 0.43 -0.81
N LEU A 229 -5.83 0.52 -1.91
CA LEU A 229 -6.10 1.47 -2.99
C LEU A 229 -6.65 0.74 -4.22
N THR A 230 -7.51 1.42 -4.96
CA THR A 230 -8.01 0.94 -6.25
C THR A 230 -7.27 1.66 -7.37
N ASN A 231 -6.72 0.91 -8.32
CA ASN A 231 -6.13 1.51 -9.52
C ASN A 231 -7.27 1.98 -10.45
N PRO A 232 -7.42 3.30 -10.69
CA PRO A 232 -8.50 3.83 -11.50
C PRO A 232 -8.37 3.48 -12.99
N TYR A 233 -7.18 3.06 -13.44
CA TYR A 233 -6.89 2.65 -14.83
C TYR A 233 -7.04 1.15 -15.08
N GLN A 234 -7.34 0.38 -14.03
CA GLN A 234 -7.57 -1.06 -14.14
C GLN A 234 -9.01 -1.34 -14.59
N HIS A 235 -9.21 -1.98 -15.74
CA HIS A 235 -10.50 -2.31 -16.36
C HIS A 235 -10.74 -3.81 -16.48
#